data_baef39489c7a2eaafed5bcc2ef3663ef
#
_entry.id   baef39489c7a2eaafed5bcc2ef3663ef
#
_cell.length_a   1.000
_cell.length_b   1.000
_cell.length_c   1.000
_cell.angle_alpha   90.00
_cell.angle_beta   90.00
_cell.angle_gamma   90.00
#
_symmetry.space_group_name_H-M   'P 1'
#
loop_
_entity.id
_entity.type
_entity.pdbx_description
1 polymer ?
#
loop_
_entity_poly.entity_id
_entity_poly.type
_entity_poly.pdbx_seq_one_letter_code
_entity_poly.pdbx_strand_id
1 'polypeptide(L)'
;MIKLIFFFVMSISLYVQSDISNSPQDWYGVTDRVMGGKSNLQVEFVEETFILRGNVTTQNNGGFVRLVQDIKLNDDALSGISFLAKGNDEVYEIHATLKGMKMPPWSYMSHSFQVTDEWKRYEIYFKDLKSSGYSARKMKPKNINNIAFAGYGRDFDVNLMVKDISIF
;
A
#
# COMPACT_ATOMS: atom_id res chain seq x y z
N MET A 1 24.50 -18.87 54.79
CA MET A 1 23.40 -19.18 53.87
C MET A 1 23.10 -17.95 53.02
N ILE A 2 23.56 -17.95 51.76
CA ILE A 2 23.34 -16.84 50.82
C ILE A 2 22.05 -17.15 50.08
N LYS A 3 21.03 -16.29 50.24
CA LYS A 3 19.79 -16.38 49.46
C LYS A 3 20.01 -15.73 48.09
N LEU A 4 20.04 -16.56 47.07
CA LEU A 4 20.07 -16.12 45.65
C LEU A 4 18.66 -15.65 45.29
N ILE A 5 18.48 -14.35 45.04
CA ILE A 5 17.23 -13.79 44.55
C ILE A 5 17.32 -13.81 43.01
N PHE A 6 16.52 -14.67 42.36
CA PHE A 6 16.34 -14.66 40.91
C PHE A 6 15.40 -13.51 40.52
N PHE A 7 15.92 -12.50 39.87
CA PHE A 7 15.10 -11.50 39.15
C PHE A 7 14.63 -12.10 37.83
N PHE A 8 13.34 -12.41 37.78
CA PHE A 8 12.68 -12.80 36.54
C PHE A 8 12.35 -11.50 35.72
N VAL A 9 13.17 -11.18 34.75
CA VAL A 9 12.89 -10.07 33.82
C VAL A 9 11.84 -10.54 32.82
N MET A 10 10.59 -10.17 33.06
CA MET A 10 9.49 -10.41 32.16
C MET A 10 9.60 -9.39 31.01
N SER A 11 10.12 -9.81 29.86
CA SER A 11 10.11 -8.98 28.64
C SER A 11 8.66 -8.83 28.17
N ILE A 12 8.08 -7.65 28.41
CA ILE A 12 6.80 -7.27 27.83
C ILE A 12 7.09 -6.95 26.37
N SER A 13 6.76 -7.87 25.47
CA SER A 13 6.69 -7.59 24.04
C SER A 13 5.50 -6.66 23.83
N LEU A 14 5.77 -5.38 23.57
CA LEU A 14 4.76 -4.45 23.13
C LEU A 14 4.33 -4.88 21.71
N TYR A 15 3.18 -5.53 21.63
CA TYR A 15 2.50 -5.73 20.36
C TYR A 15 2.07 -4.35 19.86
N VAL A 16 2.84 -3.78 18.94
CA VAL A 16 2.38 -2.62 18.16
C VAL A 16 1.31 -3.14 17.23
N GLN A 17 0.06 -2.83 17.53
CA GLN A 17 -1.05 -3.15 16.65
C GLN A 17 -0.86 -2.33 15.37
N SER A 18 -0.56 -2.98 14.26
CA SER A 18 -0.46 -2.34 12.96
C SER A 18 -1.83 -1.80 12.56
N ASP A 19 -1.90 -0.52 12.22
CA ASP A 19 -3.12 0.11 11.67
C ASP A 19 -3.43 -0.34 10.24
N ILE A 20 -2.63 -1.25 9.68
CA ILE A 20 -2.78 -1.89 8.39
C ILE A 20 -2.67 -3.42 8.58
N SER A 21 -3.52 -4.15 7.90
CA SER A 21 -3.57 -5.62 7.99
C SER A 21 -2.75 -6.27 6.86
N ASN A 22 -2.05 -7.36 7.19
CA ASN A 22 -1.44 -8.26 6.20
C ASN A 22 -2.35 -9.45 5.86
N SER A 23 -3.59 -9.47 6.36
CA SER A 23 -4.57 -10.51 6.07
C SER A 23 -5.18 -10.32 4.67
N PRO A 24 -5.22 -11.35 3.81
CA PRO A 24 -5.72 -11.22 2.45
C PRO A 24 -7.20 -10.83 2.37
N GLN A 25 -8.00 -11.08 3.42
CA GLN A 25 -9.41 -10.74 3.48
C GLN A 25 -9.66 -9.23 3.54
N ASP A 26 -8.67 -8.45 3.98
CA ASP A 26 -8.78 -7.01 4.14
C ASP A 26 -8.34 -6.25 2.88
N TRP A 27 -7.83 -6.97 1.86
CA TRP A 27 -7.36 -6.40 0.62
C TRP A 27 -8.24 -6.83 -0.56
N TYR A 28 -8.47 -5.91 -1.50
CA TYR A 28 -9.25 -6.19 -2.69
C TYR A 28 -8.62 -5.56 -3.95
N GLY A 29 -8.78 -6.24 -5.08
CA GLY A 29 -8.32 -5.77 -6.37
C GLY A 29 -9.32 -4.82 -7.03
N VAL A 30 -8.83 -3.71 -7.60
CA VAL A 30 -9.62 -2.79 -8.41
C VAL A 30 -8.86 -2.50 -9.71
N THR A 31 -9.58 -2.51 -10.83
CA THR A 31 -9.01 -2.15 -12.13
C THR A 31 -9.85 -1.08 -12.80
N ASP A 32 -9.34 -0.47 -13.86
CA ASP A 32 -10.04 0.50 -14.68
C ASP A 32 -11.28 -0.05 -15.41
N ARG A 33 -11.55 -1.35 -15.30
CA ARG A 33 -12.81 -1.95 -15.82
C ARG A 33 -14.06 -1.36 -15.18
N VAL A 34 -13.95 -0.82 -13.96
CA VAL A 34 -15.05 -0.10 -13.28
C VAL A 34 -15.50 1.13 -14.07
N MET A 35 -14.69 1.59 -15.03
CA MET A 35 -14.98 2.74 -15.90
C MET A 35 -14.84 2.42 -17.40
N GLY A 36 -14.84 1.13 -17.76
CA GLY A 36 -14.78 0.67 -19.15
C GLY A 36 -13.39 0.44 -19.71
N GLY A 37 -12.34 0.54 -18.90
CA GLY A 37 -10.97 0.20 -19.26
C GLY A 37 -10.77 -1.30 -19.47
N LYS A 38 -9.58 -1.70 -19.89
CA LYS A 38 -9.26 -3.09 -20.25
C LYS A 38 -8.12 -3.70 -19.45
N SER A 39 -7.58 -3.00 -18.46
CA SER A 39 -6.56 -3.56 -17.56
C SER A 39 -7.08 -4.77 -16.81
N ASN A 40 -6.21 -5.70 -16.45
CA ASN A 40 -6.57 -6.84 -15.63
C ASN A 40 -5.60 -7.02 -14.46
N LEU A 41 -6.10 -7.62 -13.39
CA LEU A 41 -5.35 -7.93 -12.18
C LEU A 41 -5.82 -9.26 -11.60
N GLN A 42 -4.86 -10.13 -11.33
CA GLN A 42 -5.01 -11.32 -10.51
C GLN A 42 -4.18 -11.10 -9.25
N VAL A 43 -4.75 -11.44 -8.10
CA VAL A 43 -4.08 -11.35 -6.81
C VAL A 43 -4.12 -12.73 -6.16
N GLU A 44 -2.94 -13.23 -5.81
CA GLU A 44 -2.76 -14.44 -5.02
C GLU A 44 -2.14 -14.06 -3.67
N PHE A 45 -2.38 -14.87 -2.64
CA PHE A 45 -1.72 -14.73 -1.35
C PHE A 45 -1.10 -16.06 -0.96
N VAL A 46 0.23 -16.09 -0.95
CA VAL A 46 1.02 -17.30 -0.69
C VAL A 46 2.16 -16.95 0.26
N GLU A 47 2.31 -17.70 1.34
CA GLU A 47 3.40 -17.52 2.32
C GLU A 47 3.53 -16.05 2.77
N GLU A 48 2.43 -15.48 3.25
CA GLU A 48 2.33 -14.08 3.71
C GLU A 48 2.69 -13.02 2.66
N THR A 49 2.69 -13.39 1.39
CA THR A 49 3.04 -12.53 0.26
C THR A 49 1.84 -12.31 -0.66
N PHE A 50 1.51 -11.07 -0.93
CA PHE A 50 0.61 -10.70 -2.02
C PHE A 50 1.36 -10.74 -3.35
N ILE A 51 0.83 -11.48 -4.31
CA ILE A 51 1.37 -11.61 -5.66
C ILE A 51 0.37 -11.02 -6.63
N LEU A 52 0.75 -9.93 -7.27
CA LEU A 52 -0.05 -9.20 -8.25
C LEU A 52 0.45 -9.53 -9.64
N ARG A 53 -0.42 -10.06 -10.49
CA ARG A 53 -0.13 -10.34 -11.91
C ARG A 53 -1.23 -9.80 -12.80
N GLY A 54 -0.87 -9.39 -14.00
CA GLY A 54 -1.81 -8.89 -14.98
C GLY A 54 -1.17 -7.89 -15.92
N ASN A 55 -1.96 -6.94 -16.40
CA ASN A 55 -1.44 -5.85 -17.22
C ASN A 55 -2.22 -4.56 -17.00
N VAL A 56 -1.51 -3.46 -17.08
CA VAL A 56 -2.10 -2.13 -17.23
C VAL A 56 -2.17 -1.81 -18.72
N THR A 57 -3.30 -1.29 -19.17
CA THR A 57 -3.44 -0.73 -20.53
C THR A 57 -4.24 0.55 -20.51
N THR A 58 -3.80 1.53 -21.28
CA THR A 58 -4.44 2.85 -21.39
C THR A 58 -5.62 2.86 -22.39
N GLN A 59 -5.94 1.70 -23.00
CA GLN A 59 -7.09 1.58 -23.89
C GLN A 59 -8.40 1.97 -23.19
N ASN A 60 -9.30 2.60 -23.93
CA ASN A 60 -10.59 3.09 -23.46
C ASN A 60 -10.50 4.09 -22.29
N ASN A 61 -9.47 4.94 -22.29
CA ASN A 61 -9.18 5.88 -21.19
C ASN A 61 -8.97 5.18 -19.82
N GLY A 62 -8.56 3.93 -19.84
CA GLY A 62 -8.14 3.17 -18.68
C GLY A 62 -6.71 3.54 -18.24
N GLY A 63 -6.05 2.62 -17.56
CA GLY A 63 -4.65 2.74 -17.21
C GLY A 63 -4.34 2.52 -15.74
N PHE A 64 -5.10 1.66 -15.04
CA PHE A 64 -4.70 1.27 -13.68
C PHE A 64 -5.15 -0.11 -13.24
N VAL A 65 -4.34 -0.67 -12.36
CA VAL A 65 -4.70 -1.77 -11.46
C VAL A 65 -4.29 -1.40 -10.04
N ARG A 66 -5.05 -1.82 -9.04
CA ARG A 66 -4.80 -1.50 -7.63
C ARG A 66 -5.09 -2.69 -6.74
N LEU A 67 -4.24 -2.96 -5.76
CA LEU A 67 -4.54 -3.76 -4.57
C LEU A 67 -4.78 -2.79 -3.42
N VAL A 68 -5.98 -2.76 -2.89
CA VAL A 68 -6.50 -1.72 -1.98
C VAL A 68 -6.83 -2.30 -0.63
N GLN A 69 -6.52 -1.57 0.44
CA GLN A 69 -7.06 -1.79 1.77
C GLN A 69 -7.68 -0.50 2.30
N ASP A 70 -8.92 -0.59 2.79
CA ASP A 70 -9.55 0.47 3.59
C ASP A 70 -8.92 0.47 4.98
N ILE A 71 -8.49 1.64 5.44
CA ILE A 71 -7.81 1.80 6.72
C ILE A 71 -8.42 2.92 7.55
N LYS A 72 -8.18 2.84 8.86
CA LYS A 72 -8.57 3.89 9.79
C LYS A 72 -7.40 4.18 10.72
N LEU A 73 -6.64 5.20 10.40
CA LEU A 73 -5.55 5.67 11.25
C LEU A 73 -6.11 6.60 12.34
N ASN A 74 -5.68 6.37 13.58
CA ASN A 74 -6.18 7.11 14.75
C ASN A 74 -5.17 8.11 15.30
N ASP A 75 -3.96 8.15 14.75
CA ASP A 75 -2.89 9.04 15.17
C ASP A 75 -2.33 9.85 14.01
N ASP A 76 -2.20 11.16 14.20
CA ASP A 76 -1.54 12.05 13.24
C ASP A 76 0.00 12.06 13.38
N ALA A 77 0.54 11.38 14.39
CA ALA A 77 1.99 11.16 14.54
C ALA A 77 2.55 10.08 13.60
N LEU A 78 1.67 9.23 13.03
CA LEU A 78 2.06 8.25 12.03
C LEU A 78 2.68 8.93 10.82
N SER A 79 3.79 8.40 10.33
CA SER A 79 4.65 9.11 9.39
C SER A 79 4.64 8.52 7.98
N GLY A 80 4.34 7.22 7.82
CA GLY A 80 4.47 6.58 6.52
C GLY A 80 4.06 5.11 6.49
N ILE A 81 4.30 4.50 5.33
CA ILE A 81 4.12 3.06 5.09
C ILE A 81 5.47 2.41 4.79
N SER A 82 5.74 1.27 5.40
CA SER A 82 6.89 0.41 5.13
C SER A 82 6.43 -0.95 4.63
N PHE A 83 7.15 -1.52 3.66
CA PHE A 83 6.87 -2.84 3.10
C PHE A 83 8.10 -3.43 2.42
N LEU A 84 8.13 -4.76 2.23
CA LEU A 84 9.05 -5.42 1.31
C LEU A 84 8.37 -5.61 -0.04
N ALA A 85 9.08 -5.31 -1.13
CA ALA A 85 8.59 -5.59 -2.47
C ALA A 85 9.70 -6.07 -3.40
N LYS A 86 9.31 -6.85 -4.43
CA LYS A 86 10.09 -7.20 -5.62
C LYS A 86 9.17 -7.37 -6.83
N GLY A 87 9.75 -7.40 -8.03
CA GLY A 87 8.95 -7.54 -9.26
C GLY A 87 9.81 -7.54 -10.53
N ASN A 88 9.27 -6.95 -11.57
CA ASN A 88 9.72 -7.02 -12.96
C ASN A 88 10.46 -5.76 -13.46
N ASP A 89 11.27 -5.13 -12.63
CA ASP A 89 12.00 -3.88 -12.94
C ASP A 89 11.10 -2.69 -13.35
N GLU A 90 9.83 -2.72 -12.90
CA GLU A 90 8.83 -1.72 -13.22
C GLU A 90 8.63 -0.72 -12.08
N VAL A 91 8.08 0.45 -12.42
CA VAL A 91 7.67 1.47 -11.46
C VAL A 91 6.21 1.26 -11.09
N TYR A 92 5.96 1.15 -9.79
CA TYR A 92 4.64 1.11 -9.18
C TYR A 92 4.43 2.34 -8.30
N GLU A 93 3.23 2.51 -7.79
CA GLU A 93 2.89 3.63 -6.92
C GLU A 93 2.19 3.15 -5.64
N ILE A 94 2.43 3.85 -4.53
CA ILE A 94 1.52 3.87 -3.41
C ILE A 94 0.50 4.96 -3.66
N HIS A 95 -0.78 4.60 -3.63
CA HIS A 95 -1.89 5.54 -3.67
C HIS A 95 -2.56 5.64 -2.30
N ALA A 96 -2.86 6.85 -1.85
CA ALA A 96 -3.67 7.10 -0.67
C ALA A 96 -4.87 7.96 -1.04
N THR A 97 -6.07 7.50 -0.72
CA THR A 97 -7.30 8.27 -0.89
C THR A 97 -7.68 8.91 0.44
N LEU A 98 -7.99 10.20 0.44
CA LEU A 98 -8.37 10.91 1.65
C LEU A 98 -9.89 10.99 1.81
N LYS A 99 -10.36 10.98 3.06
CA LYS A 99 -11.78 11.17 3.40
C LYS A 99 -12.35 12.42 2.73
N GLY A 100 -13.50 12.26 2.07
CA GLY A 100 -14.17 13.34 1.33
C GLY A 100 -13.45 13.79 0.05
N MET A 101 -12.46 13.07 -0.45
CA MET A 101 -12.05 13.17 -1.85
C MET A 101 -13.20 12.66 -2.72
N LYS A 102 -13.61 13.49 -3.67
CA LYS A 102 -14.63 13.09 -4.65
C LYS A 102 -13.96 12.44 -5.84
N MET A 103 -14.59 11.42 -6.40
CA MET A 103 -14.20 10.84 -7.68
C MET A 103 -12.86 10.07 -7.69
N PRO A 104 -12.60 9.08 -6.80
CA PRO A 104 -11.66 8.04 -7.18
C PRO A 104 -12.12 7.42 -8.52
N PRO A 105 -11.24 7.12 -9.47
CA PRO A 105 -9.78 7.01 -9.33
C PRO A 105 -8.98 8.29 -9.61
N TRP A 106 -9.62 9.41 -9.92
CA TRP A 106 -8.93 10.62 -10.38
C TRP A 106 -8.41 11.54 -9.26
N SER A 107 -8.79 11.31 -8.01
CA SER A 107 -8.32 12.09 -6.87
C SER A 107 -7.67 11.16 -5.84
N TYR A 108 -6.35 11.16 -5.79
CA TYR A 108 -5.53 10.40 -4.84
C TYR A 108 -4.22 11.15 -4.57
N MET A 109 -3.54 10.75 -3.53
CA MET A 109 -2.16 11.14 -3.26
C MET A 109 -1.27 9.96 -3.66
N SER A 110 -0.13 10.19 -4.30
CA SER A 110 0.75 9.11 -4.74
C SER A 110 2.23 9.37 -4.53
N HIS A 111 2.97 8.28 -4.46
CA HIS A 111 4.43 8.24 -4.52
C HIS A 111 4.87 7.00 -5.28
N SER A 112 5.79 7.18 -6.23
CA SER A 112 6.32 6.10 -7.06
C SER A 112 7.46 5.37 -6.36
N PHE A 113 7.57 4.05 -6.60
CA PHE A 113 8.71 3.23 -6.22
C PHE A 113 9.04 2.24 -7.32
N GLN A 114 10.32 2.03 -7.58
CA GLN A 114 10.77 1.06 -8.57
C GLN A 114 11.17 -0.23 -7.88
N VAL A 115 10.64 -1.35 -8.36
CA VAL A 115 11.01 -2.68 -7.90
C VAL A 115 12.07 -3.30 -8.82
N THR A 116 12.81 -4.25 -8.29
CA THR A 116 13.71 -5.15 -9.02
C THR A 116 13.29 -6.59 -8.76
N ASP A 117 13.99 -7.57 -9.29
CA ASP A 117 13.79 -8.99 -9.02
C ASP A 117 14.22 -9.42 -7.62
N GLU A 118 14.88 -8.53 -6.86
CA GLU A 118 15.32 -8.76 -5.49
C GLU A 118 14.36 -8.11 -4.47
N TRP A 119 14.19 -8.75 -3.31
CA TRP A 119 13.46 -8.17 -2.19
C TRP A 119 14.15 -6.93 -1.65
N LYS A 120 13.43 -5.81 -1.64
CA LYS A 120 13.89 -4.54 -1.08
C LYS A 120 12.84 -3.97 -0.14
N ARG A 121 13.29 -3.37 0.97
CA ARG A 121 12.43 -2.59 1.87
C ARG A 121 12.25 -1.19 1.33
N TYR A 122 11.00 -0.75 1.31
CA TYR A 122 10.58 0.60 0.97
C TYR A 122 9.96 1.26 2.19
N GLU A 123 10.28 2.52 2.39
CA GLU A 123 9.67 3.41 3.39
C GLU A 123 9.21 4.66 2.65
N ILE A 124 7.90 4.88 2.61
CA ILE A 124 7.30 6.02 1.92
C ILE A 124 6.59 6.87 2.95
N TYR A 125 7.09 8.08 3.14
CA TYR A 125 6.52 9.02 4.10
C TYR A 125 5.25 9.65 3.53
N PHE A 126 4.22 9.78 4.34
CA PHE A 126 2.95 10.40 3.92
C PHE A 126 3.13 11.85 3.46
N LYS A 127 4.08 12.59 4.05
CA LYS A 127 4.42 13.96 3.65
C LYS A 127 4.95 14.08 2.21
N ASP A 128 5.50 12.99 1.65
CA ASP A 128 6.11 12.94 0.33
C ASP A 128 5.11 12.53 -0.76
N LEU A 129 3.91 12.11 -0.37
CA LEU A 129 2.81 11.82 -1.29
C LEU A 129 2.35 13.11 -1.99
N LYS A 130 2.31 13.09 -3.30
CA LYS A 130 1.86 14.21 -4.13
C LYS A 130 0.41 14.01 -4.58
N SER A 131 -0.35 15.11 -4.61
CA SER A 131 -1.73 15.05 -5.12
C SER A 131 -1.76 14.85 -6.63
N SER A 132 -2.53 13.88 -7.10
CA SER A 132 -2.98 13.83 -8.47
C SER A 132 -4.29 14.62 -8.59
N GLY A 133 -4.29 15.66 -9.43
CA GLY A 133 -5.46 16.52 -9.65
C GLY A 133 -5.55 17.71 -8.67
N TYR A 134 -6.70 18.38 -8.68
CA TYR A 134 -6.93 19.67 -8.01
C TYR A 134 -7.22 19.59 -6.50
N SER A 135 -6.64 18.66 -5.77
CA SER A 135 -6.89 18.60 -4.33
C SER A 135 -5.92 19.49 -3.55
N ALA A 136 -6.42 20.59 -2.99
CA ALA A 136 -5.70 21.43 -2.03
C ALA A 136 -5.66 20.83 -0.61
N ARG A 137 -6.06 19.57 -0.43
CA ARG A 137 -6.12 18.93 0.90
C ARG A 137 -4.72 18.58 1.37
N LYS A 138 -4.38 19.01 2.58
CA LYS A 138 -3.16 18.58 3.26
C LYS A 138 -3.29 17.12 3.67
N MET A 139 -2.24 16.34 3.39
CA MET A 139 -2.09 14.99 3.89
C MET A 139 -2.06 15.03 5.42
N LYS A 140 -2.96 14.28 6.04
CA LYS A 140 -2.97 13.96 7.46
C LYS A 140 -3.31 12.48 7.62
N PRO A 141 -2.55 11.70 8.40
CA PRO A 141 -2.80 10.28 8.57
C PRO A 141 -4.25 9.93 8.92
N LYS A 142 -4.87 10.60 9.87
CA LYS A 142 -6.28 10.41 10.26
C LYS A 142 -7.29 10.63 9.12
N ASN A 143 -6.88 11.32 8.06
CA ASN A 143 -7.74 11.57 6.91
C ASN A 143 -7.60 10.52 5.82
N ILE A 144 -6.63 9.61 5.91
CA ILE A 144 -6.48 8.52 4.96
C ILE A 144 -7.68 7.58 5.09
N ASN A 145 -8.31 7.26 3.97
CA ASN A 145 -9.43 6.36 3.86
C ASN A 145 -9.02 4.97 3.39
N ASN A 146 -8.12 4.94 2.41
CA ASN A 146 -7.50 3.70 1.95
C ASN A 146 -6.07 3.94 1.45
N ILE A 147 -5.32 2.85 1.40
CA ILE A 147 -3.99 2.77 0.77
C ILE A 147 -4.04 1.68 -0.30
N ALA A 148 -3.31 1.87 -1.39
CA ALA A 148 -3.21 0.88 -2.46
C ALA A 148 -1.79 0.80 -3.03
N PHE A 149 -1.41 -0.42 -3.42
CA PHE A 149 -0.32 -0.68 -4.37
C PHE A 149 -0.89 -0.61 -5.77
N ALA A 150 -0.34 0.23 -6.64
CA ALA A 150 -0.91 0.53 -7.93
C ALA A 150 0.09 0.37 -9.07
N GLY A 151 -0.36 -0.24 -10.18
CA GLY A 151 0.21 -0.05 -11.50
C GLY A 151 -0.62 1.02 -12.21
N TYR A 152 0.03 2.05 -12.80
CA TYR A 152 -0.69 3.22 -13.27
C TYR A 152 -0.07 3.91 -14.47
N GLY A 153 -0.94 4.46 -15.34
CA GLY A 153 -0.67 5.56 -16.26
C GLY A 153 0.05 5.21 -17.57
N ARG A 154 0.42 3.95 -17.79
CA ARG A 154 1.07 3.46 -19.01
C ARG A 154 0.77 2.00 -19.25
N ASP A 155 1.03 1.51 -20.45
CA ASP A 155 0.89 0.10 -20.81
C ASP A 155 2.12 -0.69 -20.29
N PHE A 156 1.90 -1.71 -19.47
CA PHE A 156 2.95 -2.63 -18.98
C PHE A 156 2.38 -3.88 -18.33
N ASP A 157 3.20 -4.93 -18.25
CA ASP A 157 2.87 -6.15 -17.53
C ASP A 157 3.11 -6.00 -16.04
N VAL A 158 2.12 -6.36 -15.24
CA VAL A 158 2.19 -6.31 -13.79
C VAL A 158 2.75 -7.61 -13.24
N ASN A 159 3.83 -7.52 -12.50
CA ASN A 159 4.38 -8.60 -11.70
C ASN A 159 5.01 -8.01 -10.44
N LEU A 160 4.21 -7.84 -9.40
CA LEU A 160 4.60 -7.22 -8.12
C LEU A 160 4.32 -8.19 -6.99
N MET A 161 5.30 -8.40 -6.14
CA MET A 161 5.18 -9.15 -4.89
C MET A 161 5.38 -8.20 -3.72
N VAL A 162 4.48 -8.25 -2.72
CA VAL A 162 4.52 -7.37 -1.54
C VAL A 162 4.25 -8.17 -0.28
N LYS A 163 5.00 -7.87 0.79
CA LYS A 163 4.79 -8.43 2.12
C LYS A 163 5.31 -7.49 3.23
N ASP A 164 5.14 -7.89 4.49
CA ASP A 164 5.60 -7.15 5.68
C ASP A 164 5.15 -5.68 5.65
N ILE A 165 3.87 -5.48 5.35
CA ILE A 165 3.28 -4.15 5.24
C ILE A 165 3.01 -3.61 6.64
N SER A 166 3.44 -2.40 6.93
CA SER A 166 3.24 -1.73 8.21
C SER A 166 3.12 -0.21 8.05
N ILE A 167 2.42 0.41 8.98
CA ILE A 167 2.39 1.87 9.14
C ILE A 167 3.31 2.22 10.32
N PHE A 168 4.10 3.30 10.20
CA PHE A 168 5.05 3.75 11.21
C PHE A 168 4.93 5.23 11.54
#